data_d8432559d17aa00c5149818029372588
#
_entry.id   d8432559d17aa00c5149818029372588
#
_cell.length_a   1.000
_cell.length_b   1.000
_cell.length_c   1.000
_cell.angle_alpha   90.00
_cell.angle_beta   90.00
_cell.angle_gamma   90.00
#
_symmetry.space_group_name_H-M   'P 1'
#
loop_
_entity.id
_entity.type
_entity.pdbx_description
1 polymer ?
#
loop_
_entity_poly.entity_id
_entity_poly.type
_entity_poly.pdbx_seq_one_letter_code
_entity_poly.pdbx_strand_id
1 'polypeptide(L)'
;GNFDGVGIEIHTTQNGEVVISSVMPGQPAETAGLQAGDVIIGVDGEDMKGKLLSDVAARIHGEKGTAVTIRVQRGDEEKEFTMERATVEVESVSSHMMENKIGYISINGFKENTYSQFKEALTALQKDGMKGLILDLRDNPGGLVRSVYEIGDELLPEGTMVYTLDKKQNRNDLKCDEKYLDIPLVVLVNENSASAAEIFSGAVKDHGVGTLVGTTTFGKGIVQQTFSLGDGSAVKLTTSRYYTPNGVNIQGTGITPDVESDWPENAEEFT
;
A
#
# COMPACT_ATOMS: atom_id res chain seq x y z
N GLY A 1 -0.74 2.50 7.75
CA GLY A 1 -0.68 3.12 9.06
C GLY A 1 -1.28 2.22 10.11
N ASN A 2 -0.78 2.32 11.32
CA ASN A 2 -1.37 1.60 12.45
C ASN A 2 -2.72 2.23 12.78
N PHE A 3 -3.71 1.41 13.09
CA PHE A 3 -4.99 1.87 13.62
C PHE A 3 -5.39 0.96 14.79
N ASP A 4 -6.12 1.49 15.74
CA ASP A 4 -6.61 0.70 16.86
C ASP A 4 -7.96 0.09 16.49
N GLY A 5 -8.01 -1.24 16.48
CA GLY A 5 -9.15 -2.02 16.03
C GLY A 5 -9.00 -3.49 16.36
N VAL A 6 -9.60 -4.36 15.55
CA VAL A 6 -9.63 -5.81 15.79
C VAL A 6 -8.92 -6.65 14.73
N GLY A 7 -8.46 -6.05 13.63
CA GLY A 7 -7.74 -6.75 12.56
C GLY A 7 -8.68 -7.49 11.59
N ILE A 8 -9.67 -6.80 11.05
CA ILE A 8 -10.53 -7.29 9.95
C ILE A 8 -10.55 -6.30 8.81
N GLU A 9 -10.69 -6.82 7.59
CA GLU A 9 -11.08 -6.04 6.42
C GLU A 9 -12.54 -6.25 6.12
N ILE A 10 -13.26 -5.19 5.79
CA ILE A 10 -14.69 -5.22 5.54
C ILE A 10 -15.04 -4.54 4.22
N HIS A 11 -16.05 -5.02 3.55
CA HIS A 11 -16.60 -4.41 2.33
C HIS A 11 -18.13 -4.44 2.33
N THR A 12 -18.74 -3.63 1.47
CA THR A 12 -20.18 -3.65 1.25
C THR A 12 -20.50 -4.53 0.04
N THR A 13 -21.43 -5.47 0.21
CA THR A 13 -21.96 -6.30 -0.89
C THR A 13 -22.93 -5.51 -1.77
N GLN A 14 -23.31 -6.07 -2.92
CA GLN A 14 -24.33 -5.48 -3.79
C GLN A 14 -25.69 -5.30 -3.10
N ASN A 15 -25.97 -6.11 -2.07
CA ASN A 15 -27.20 -6.05 -1.28
C ASN A 15 -27.12 -5.03 -0.12
N GLY A 16 -26.00 -4.31 0.01
CA GLY A 16 -25.81 -3.32 1.08
C GLY A 16 -25.38 -3.90 2.43
N GLU A 17 -25.04 -5.19 2.49
CA GLU A 17 -24.55 -5.84 3.69
C GLU A 17 -23.06 -5.59 3.89
N VAL A 18 -22.62 -5.39 5.13
CA VAL A 18 -21.20 -5.27 5.46
C VAL A 18 -20.65 -6.64 5.83
N VAL A 19 -19.71 -7.13 5.04
CA VAL A 19 -19.12 -8.47 5.16
C VAL A 19 -17.63 -8.38 5.48
N ILE A 20 -17.14 -9.29 6.32
CA ILE A 20 -15.70 -9.47 6.56
C ILE A 20 -15.09 -10.15 5.33
N SER A 21 -14.19 -9.45 4.63
CA SER A 21 -13.45 -10.00 3.49
C SER A 21 -12.23 -10.79 3.93
N SER A 22 -11.56 -10.36 4.98
CA SER A 22 -10.40 -11.05 5.55
C SER A 22 -10.25 -10.79 7.05
N VAL A 23 -9.62 -11.73 7.75
CA VAL A 23 -9.21 -11.60 9.15
C VAL A 23 -7.70 -11.68 9.20
N MET A 24 -7.07 -10.68 9.82
CA MET A 24 -5.61 -10.56 9.87
C MET A 24 -5.02 -11.54 10.89
N PRO A 25 -3.98 -12.33 10.51
CA PRO A 25 -3.33 -13.26 11.41
C PRO A 25 -2.75 -12.58 12.66
N GLY A 26 -2.86 -13.26 13.80
CA GLY A 26 -2.34 -12.78 15.09
C GLY A 26 -3.12 -11.61 15.70
N GLN A 27 -4.22 -11.17 15.09
CA GLN A 27 -5.02 -10.05 15.58
C GLN A 27 -6.21 -10.52 16.43
N PRO A 28 -6.81 -9.62 17.26
CA PRO A 28 -7.90 -9.98 18.16
C PRO A 28 -9.09 -10.70 17.52
N ALA A 29 -9.46 -10.32 16.30
CA ALA A 29 -10.57 -10.92 15.57
C ALA A 29 -10.34 -12.40 15.25
N GLU A 30 -9.12 -12.76 14.85
CA GLU A 30 -8.75 -14.16 14.60
C GLU A 30 -8.84 -14.98 15.90
N THR A 31 -8.24 -14.46 16.96
CA THR A 31 -8.27 -15.12 18.28
C THR A 31 -9.68 -15.30 18.82
N ALA A 32 -10.57 -14.34 18.56
CA ALA A 32 -11.97 -14.41 18.95
C ALA A 32 -12.78 -15.40 18.08
N GLY A 33 -12.31 -15.73 16.87
CA GLY A 33 -12.96 -16.69 15.97
C GLY A 33 -13.86 -16.07 14.88
N LEU A 34 -13.69 -14.77 14.58
CA LEU A 34 -14.28 -14.16 13.39
C LEU A 34 -13.67 -14.77 12.12
N GLN A 35 -14.42 -14.81 11.04
CA GLN A 35 -14.02 -15.44 9.78
C GLN A 35 -14.40 -14.58 8.57
N ALA A 36 -13.67 -14.76 7.48
CA ALA A 36 -14.08 -14.23 6.18
C ALA A 36 -15.47 -14.80 5.78
N GLY A 37 -16.33 -13.96 5.24
CA GLY A 37 -17.71 -14.29 4.91
C GLY A 37 -18.72 -14.00 6.02
N ASP A 38 -18.30 -13.65 7.24
CA ASP A 38 -19.21 -13.20 8.30
C ASP A 38 -19.86 -11.87 7.90
N VAL A 39 -21.20 -11.81 8.00
CA VAL A 39 -21.96 -10.57 7.78
C VAL A 39 -22.11 -9.85 9.11
N ILE A 40 -21.61 -8.63 9.21
CA ILE A 40 -21.72 -7.84 10.46
C ILE A 40 -23.13 -7.30 10.59
N ILE A 41 -23.81 -7.71 11.65
CA ILE A 41 -25.19 -7.34 11.94
C ILE A 41 -25.35 -6.48 13.21
N GLY A 42 -24.33 -6.39 14.05
CA GLY A 42 -24.33 -5.57 15.27
C GLY A 42 -22.94 -5.29 15.80
N VAL A 43 -22.77 -4.14 16.45
CA VAL A 43 -21.56 -3.76 17.18
C VAL A 43 -21.95 -3.10 18.49
N ASP A 44 -21.41 -3.61 19.62
CA ASP A 44 -21.71 -3.13 20.98
C ASP A 44 -23.22 -3.00 21.28
N GLY A 45 -24.01 -3.98 20.80
CA GLY A 45 -25.45 -4.02 20.99
C GLY A 45 -26.25 -3.13 20.04
N GLU A 46 -25.61 -2.30 19.23
CA GLU A 46 -26.26 -1.48 18.20
C GLU A 46 -26.45 -2.28 16.91
N ASP A 47 -27.62 -2.18 16.31
CA ASP A 47 -27.93 -2.84 15.02
C ASP A 47 -27.20 -2.14 13.87
N MET A 48 -26.42 -2.92 13.09
CA MET A 48 -25.63 -2.45 11.96
C MET A 48 -26.24 -2.82 10.60
N LYS A 49 -27.40 -3.50 10.56
CA LYS A 49 -28.07 -3.85 9.30
C LYS A 49 -28.46 -2.60 8.52
N GLY A 50 -28.02 -2.52 7.27
CA GLY A 50 -28.29 -1.38 6.38
C GLY A 50 -27.53 -0.09 6.71
N LYS A 51 -26.57 -0.11 7.64
CA LYS A 51 -25.68 1.03 7.92
C LYS A 51 -24.59 1.12 6.86
N LEU A 52 -24.04 2.32 6.68
CA LEU A 52 -22.90 2.53 5.79
C LEU A 52 -21.65 1.84 6.34
N LEU A 53 -20.79 1.39 5.42
CA LEU A 53 -19.49 0.80 5.77
C LEU A 53 -18.66 1.68 6.73
N SER A 54 -18.67 2.99 6.50
CA SER A 54 -17.99 3.97 7.37
C SER A 54 -18.51 3.97 8.81
N ASP A 55 -19.81 3.80 8.99
CA ASP A 55 -20.44 3.81 10.31
C ASP A 55 -20.10 2.53 11.08
N VAL A 56 -20.14 1.38 10.39
CA VAL A 56 -19.73 0.09 10.96
C VAL A 56 -18.25 0.12 11.34
N ALA A 57 -17.38 0.60 10.44
CA ALA A 57 -15.94 0.74 10.71
C ALA A 57 -15.67 1.66 11.91
N ALA A 58 -16.35 2.82 11.98
CA ALA A 58 -16.19 3.76 13.08
C ALA A 58 -16.57 3.17 14.46
N ARG A 59 -17.54 2.23 14.50
CA ARG A 59 -17.94 1.54 15.74
C ARG A 59 -16.94 0.46 16.14
N ILE A 60 -16.35 -0.23 15.17
CA ILE A 60 -15.34 -1.27 15.42
C ILE A 60 -14.02 -0.65 15.88
N HIS A 61 -13.62 0.49 15.30
CA HIS A 61 -12.46 1.25 15.74
C HIS A 61 -12.69 1.83 17.14
N GLY A 62 -11.62 2.07 17.88
CA GLY A 62 -11.66 2.69 19.20
C GLY A 62 -10.32 2.56 19.90
N GLU A 63 -10.21 3.10 21.09
CA GLU A 63 -8.96 3.12 21.86
C GLU A 63 -8.46 1.70 22.16
N LYS A 64 -7.16 1.48 21.97
CA LYS A 64 -6.47 0.22 22.32
C LYS A 64 -6.79 -0.22 23.75
N GLY A 65 -7.04 -1.50 23.94
CA GLY A 65 -7.37 -2.11 25.23
C GLY A 65 -8.83 -1.98 25.64
N THR A 66 -9.65 -1.27 24.85
CA THR A 66 -11.10 -1.24 25.09
C THR A 66 -11.79 -2.43 24.43
N ALA A 67 -12.82 -2.97 25.07
CA ALA A 67 -13.59 -4.08 24.55
C ALA A 67 -14.53 -3.62 23.41
N VAL A 68 -14.74 -4.51 22.44
CA VAL A 68 -15.78 -4.40 21.42
C VAL A 68 -16.46 -5.75 21.24
N THR A 69 -17.76 -5.73 21.09
CA THR A 69 -18.57 -6.93 20.82
C THR A 69 -19.15 -6.83 19.42
N ILE A 70 -18.80 -7.78 18.55
CA ILE A 70 -19.27 -7.84 17.16
C ILE A 70 -20.22 -9.02 17.02
N ARG A 71 -21.44 -8.75 16.57
CA ARG A 71 -22.44 -9.76 16.23
C ARG A 71 -22.50 -9.94 14.72
N VAL A 72 -22.41 -11.18 14.28
CA VAL A 72 -22.36 -11.55 12.87
C VAL A 72 -23.42 -12.60 12.54
N GLN A 73 -23.85 -12.63 11.28
CA GLN A 73 -24.55 -13.73 10.67
C GLN A 73 -23.54 -14.62 9.93
N ARG A 74 -23.45 -15.88 10.33
CA ARG A 74 -22.60 -16.89 9.68
C ARG A 74 -23.50 -18.03 9.19
N GLY A 75 -23.83 -18.04 7.90
CA GLY A 75 -24.88 -18.90 7.36
C GLY A 75 -26.23 -18.58 8.03
N ASP A 76 -26.88 -19.57 8.59
CA ASP A 76 -28.20 -19.44 9.27
C ASP A 76 -28.07 -19.10 10.78
N GLU A 77 -26.85 -18.95 11.31
CA GLU A 77 -26.60 -18.72 12.73
C GLU A 77 -26.12 -17.28 13.01
N GLU A 78 -26.71 -16.64 14.01
CA GLU A 78 -26.15 -15.43 14.60
C GLU A 78 -25.12 -15.82 15.67
N LYS A 79 -23.95 -15.17 15.62
CA LYS A 79 -22.83 -15.37 16.57
C LYS A 79 -22.37 -14.04 17.11
N GLU A 80 -21.91 -14.04 18.35
CA GLU A 80 -21.38 -12.84 19.01
C GLU A 80 -19.95 -13.10 19.49
N PHE A 81 -19.06 -12.15 19.23
CA PHE A 81 -17.65 -12.23 19.57
C PHE A 81 -17.23 -10.96 20.29
N THR A 82 -16.69 -11.13 21.51
CA THR A 82 -16.13 -10.02 22.29
C THR A 82 -14.60 -10.12 22.31
N MET A 83 -13.92 -9.00 22.03
CA MET A 83 -12.48 -8.92 22.00
C MET A 83 -12.00 -7.53 22.39
N GLU A 84 -10.74 -7.42 22.81
CA GLU A 84 -10.11 -6.13 23.07
C GLU A 84 -9.51 -5.55 21.79
N ARG A 85 -9.71 -4.25 21.56
CA ARG A 85 -9.04 -3.54 20.48
C ARG A 85 -7.53 -3.51 20.69
N ALA A 86 -6.78 -3.75 19.65
CA ALA A 86 -5.33 -3.70 19.62
C ALA A 86 -4.84 -2.74 18.53
N THR A 87 -3.59 -2.34 18.61
CA THR A 87 -2.95 -1.67 17.49
C THR A 87 -2.76 -2.69 16.37
N VAL A 88 -3.50 -2.52 15.29
CA VAL A 88 -3.42 -3.38 14.10
C VAL A 88 -2.29 -2.86 13.21
N GLU A 89 -1.24 -3.65 13.08
CA GLU A 89 -0.18 -3.38 12.13
C GLU A 89 -0.57 -3.95 10.77
N VAL A 90 -0.78 -3.06 9.81
CA VAL A 90 -1.06 -3.48 8.45
C VAL A 90 0.27 -3.78 7.77
N GLU A 91 0.53 -5.06 7.52
CA GLU A 91 1.67 -5.45 6.71
C GLU A 91 1.52 -4.91 5.28
N SER A 92 2.54 -4.20 4.84
CA SER A 92 2.62 -3.69 3.47
C SER A 92 3.86 -4.17 2.74
N VAL A 93 4.72 -4.89 3.43
CA VAL A 93 5.99 -5.44 2.92
C VAL A 93 6.08 -6.91 3.26
N SER A 94 6.40 -7.73 2.27
CA SER A 94 6.82 -9.11 2.46
C SER A 94 8.19 -9.33 1.83
N SER A 95 8.99 -10.25 2.37
CA SER A 95 10.33 -10.48 1.86
C SER A 95 10.80 -11.92 2.06
N HIS A 96 11.65 -12.38 1.17
CA HIS A 96 12.37 -13.65 1.31
C HIS A 96 13.67 -13.63 0.51
N MET A 97 14.60 -14.51 0.87
CA MET A 97 15.79 -14.76 0.08
C MET A 97 15.51 -15.83 -0.95
N MET A 98 15.67 -15.50 -2.21
CA MET A 98 15.60 -16.45 -3.33
C MET A 98 16.94 -17.18 -3.52
N GLU A 99 16.97 -18.13 -4.44
CA GLU A 99 18.20 -18.79 -4.86
C GLU A 99 19.25 -17.78 -5.33
N ASN A 100 20.52 -18.16 -5.31
CA ASN A 100 21.67 -17.34 -5.71
C ASN A 100 21.84 -16.02 -4.93
N LYS A 101 21.27 -15.95 -3.72
CA LYS A 101 21.33 -14.75 -2.86
C LYS A 101 20.66 -13.52 -3.47
N ILE A 102 19.57 -13.71 -4.17
CA ILE A 102 18.72 -12.61 -4.63
C ILE A 102 17.67 -12.36 -3.56
N GLY A 103 17.65 -11.13 -3.03
CA GLY A 103 16.59 -10.66 -2.15
C GLY A 103 15.32 -10.33 -2.94
N TYR A 104 14.18 -10.77 -2.45
CA TYR A 104 12.87 -10.36 -2.98
C TYR A 104 12.12 -9.59 -1.90
N ILE A 105 11.63 -8.41 -2.26
CA ILE A 105 10.77 -7.58 -1.41
C ILE A 105 9.55 -7.18 -2.22
N SER A 106 8.36 -7.50 -1.73
CA SER A 106 7.10 -7.02 -2.30
C SER A 106 6.51 -5.92 -1.42
N ILE A 107 6.03 -4.84 -2.05
CA ILE A 107 5.37 -3.71 -1.39
C ILE A 107 3.99 -3.55 -2.01
N ASN A 108 2.92 -3.81 -1.25
CA ASN A 108 1.54 -3.74 -1.72
C ASN A 108 0.89 -2.34 -1.57
N GLY A 109 1.63 -1.37 -1.03
CA GLY A 109 1.19 0.02 -0.88
C GLY A 109 2.10 0.80 0.05
N PHE A 110 2.15 2.12 -0.12
CA PHE A 110 3.00 3.00 0.70
C PHE A 110 2.19 3.60 1.86
N LYS A 111 2.29 2.97 3.04
CA LYS A 111 1.63 3.36 4.30
C LYS A 111 2.67 4.00 5.24
N GLU A 112 2.25 4.47 6.41
CA GLU A 112 3.15 5.13 7.39
C GLU A 112 4.29 4.21 7.89
N ASN A 113 3.99 2.91 8.05
CA ASN A 113 4.94 1.91 8.53
C ASN A 113 5.69 1.16 7.41
N THR A 114 5.40 1.42 6.14
CA THR A 114 6.01 0.69 5.01
C THR A 114 7.52 0.85 4.97
N TYR A 115 8.04 2.07 5.21
CA TYR A 115 9.49 2.28 5.23
C TYR A 115 10.17 1.48 6.35
N SER A 116 9.62 1.46 7.57
CA SER A 116 10.20 0.69 8.66
C SER A 116 10.21 -0.81 8.37
N GLN A 117 9.12 -1.36 7.82
CA GLN A 117 9.04 -2.76 7.38
C GLN A 117 10.04 -3.06 6.25
N PHE A 118 10.14 -2.17 5.26
CA PHE A 118 11.11 -2.28 4.17
C PHE A 118 12.56 -2.28 4.71
N LYS A 119 12.90 -1.35 5.60
CA LYS A 119 14.24 -1.24 6.18
C LYS A 119 14.62 -2.47 6.99
N GLU A 120 13.69 -3.04 7.73
CA GLU A 120 13.89 -4.28 8.46
C GLU A 120 14.14 -5.45 7.50
N ALA A 121 13.29 -5.60 6.47
CA ALA A 121 13.44 -6.63 5.45
C ALA A 121 14.77 -6.51 4.70
N LEU A 122 15.11 -5.29 4.24
CA LEU A 122 16.37 -5.01 3.54
C LEU A 122 17.58 -5.36 4.41
N THR A 123 17.56 -4.96 5.68
CA THR A 123 18.65 -5.23 6.64
C THR A 123 18.82 -6.73 6.87
N ALA A 124 17.73 -7.48 7.01
CA ALA A 124 17.76 -8.93 7.17
C ALA A 124 18.36 -9.62 5.93
N LEU A 125 17.92 -9.25 4.73
CA LEU A 125 18.44 -9.78 3.47
C LEU A 125 19.93 -9.45 3.27
N GLN A 126 20.38 -8.24 3.61
CA GLN A 126 21.79 -7.85 3.57
C GLN A 126 22.64 -8.70 4.53
N LYS A 127 22.15 -8.92 5.76
CA LYS A 127 22.81 -9.77 6.76
C LYS A 127 22.97 -11.21 6.28
N ASP A 128 21.99 -11.72 5.51
CA ASP A 128 22.01 -13.05 4.91
C ASP A 128 22.85 -13.13 3.62
N GLY A 129 23.50 -12.02 3.25
CA GLY A 129 24.46 -11.95 2.15
C GLY A 129 23.82 -11.75 0.77
N MET A 130 22.74 -10.97 0.71
CA MET A 130 22.07 -10.57 -0.53
C MET A 130 23.07 -9.94 -1.52
N LYS A 131 22.96 -10.31 -2.80
CA LYS A 131 23.81 -9.84 -3.90
C LYS A 131 23.06 -9.04 -4.96
N GLY A 132 21.75 -9.03 -4.93
CA GLY A 132 20.86 -8.28 -5.81
C GLY A 132 19.48 -8.25 -5.22
N LEU A 133 18.66 -7.30 -5.63
CA LEU A 133 17.31 -7.06 -5.11
C LEU A 133 16.28 -7.09 -6.24
N ILE A 134 15.21 -7.84 -6.04
CA ILE A 134 13.97 -7.69 -6.79
C ILE A 134 12.98 -6.96 -5.89
N LEU A 135 12.53 -5.78 -6.33
CA LEU A 135 11.48 -5.01 -5.67
C LEU A 135 10.20 -5.14 -6.47
N ASP A 136 9.20 -5.79 -5.90
CA ASP A 136 7.91 -6.01 -6.55
C ASP A 136 6.90 -4.92 -6.17
N LEU A 137 6.52 -4.12 -7.15
CA LEU A 137 5.51 -3.07 -7.05
C LEU A 137 4.27 -3.36 -7.90
N ARG A 138 4.10 -4.60 -8.37
CA ARG A 138 2.88 -5.00 -9.07
C ARG A 138 1.70 -4.89 -8.13
N ASP A 139 0.56 -4.43 -8.66
CA ASP A 139 -0.68 -4.19 -7.91
C ASP A 139 -0.57 -3.18 -6.76
N ASN A 140 0.52 -2.39 -6.72
CA ASN A 140 0.72 -1.34 -5.74
C ASN A 140 0.04 -0.03 -6.20
N PRO A 141 -1.08 0.39 -5.59
CA PRO A 141 -1.83 1.58 -6.02
C PRO A 141 -1.14 2.90 -5.62
N GLY A 142 0.03 2.82 -5.01
CA GLY A 142 0.74 3.97 -4.45
C GLY A 142 0.51 4.16 -2.95
N GLY A 143 0.44 5.40 -2.53
CA GLY A 143 0.23 5.77 -1.13
C GLY A 143 1.00 7.04 -0.74
N LEU A 144 1.60 7.03 0.45
CA LEU A 144 2.29 8.17 1.01
C LEU A 144 3.60 8.48 0.28
N VAL A 145 3.72 9.70 -0.25
CA VAL A 145 4.94 10.16 -0.93
C VAL A 145 6.15 10.13 0.01
N ARG A 146 5.95 10.42 1.30
CA ARG A 146 7.04 10.33 2.29
C ARG A 146 7.61 8.91 2.36
N SER A 147 6.75 7.90 2.41
CA SER A 147 7.18 6.50 2.54
C SER A 147 7.98 6.04 1.30
N VAL A 148 7.50 6.37 0.09
CA VAL A 148 8.23 6.03 -1.13
C VAL A 148 9.53 6.81 -1.27
N TYR A 149 9.58 8.04 -0.76
CA TYR A 149 10.83 8.84 -0.71
C TYR A 149 11.87 8.17 0.18
N GLU A 150 11.52 7.82 1.41
CA GLU A 150 12.43 7.18 2.36
C GLU A 150 12.98 5.84 1.81
N ILE A 151 12.17 5.08 1.06
CA ILE A 151 12.62 3.86 0.36
C ILE A 151 13.52 4.21 -0.84
N GLY A 152 13.17 5.25 -1.59
CA GLY A 152 13.96 5.73 -2.72
C GLY A 152 15.33 6.20 -2.30
N ASP A 153 15.45 6.91 -1.20
CA ASP A 153 16.71 7.41 -0.65
C ASP A 153 17.67 6.28 -0.24
N GLU A 154 17.17 5.07 0.07
CA GLU A 154 17.99 3.88 0.31
C GLU A 154 18.53 3.22 -0.97
N LEU A 155 17.89 3.43 -2.12
CA LEU A 155 18.16 2.67 -3.35
C LEU A 155 18.57 3.53 -4.55
N LEU A 156 18.38 4.85 -4.49
CA LEU A 156 18.67 5.78 -5.57
C LEU A 156 19.89 6.64 -5.24
N PRO A 157 20.74 6.96 -6.21
CA PRO A 157 21.88 7.85 -6.01
C PRO A 157 21.42 9.28 -5.74
N GLU A 158 22.37 10.14 -5.33
CA GLU A 158 22.14 11.57 -5.18
C GLU A 158 21.49 12.16 -6.44
N GLY A 159 20.38 12.87 -6.24
CA GLY A 159 19.70 13.54 -7.34
C GLY A 159 18.19 13.68 -7.11
N THR A 160 17.53 14.25 -8.10
CA THR A 160 16.06 14.38 -8.06
C THR A 160 15.41 13.01 -8.21
N MET A 161 14.59 12.61 -7.26
CA MET A 161 13.73 11.42 -7.36
C MET A 161 12.47 11.73 -8.17
N VAL A 162 11.86 12.87 -7.90
CA VAL A 162 10.64 13.34 -8.57
C VAL A 162 10.54 14.85 -8.38
N TYR A 163 9.94 15.55 -9.30
CA TYR A 163 9.52 16.92 -9.05
C TYR A 163 8.07 17.17 -9.41
N THR A 164 7.51 18.23 -8.84
CA THR A 164 6.15 18.67 -9.13
C THR A 164 6.15 20.04 -9.75
N LEU A 165 5.21 20.28 -10.66
CA LEU A 165 4.89 21.62 -11.15
C LEU A 165 3.45 21.96 -10.77
N ASP A 166 3.25 23.12 -10.16
CA ASP A 166 1.94 23.68 -9.90
C ASP A 166 1.36 24.41 -11.14
N LYS A 167 0.16 24.96 -11.02
CA LYS A 167 -0.49 25.74 -12.10
C LYS A 167 0.34 26.96 -12.54
N LYS A 168 1.19 27.51 -11.67
CA LYS A 168 2.05 28.66 -11.96
C LYS A 168 3.45 28.25 -12.43
N GLN A 169 3.68 26.96 -12.68
CA GLN A 169 4.98 26.36 -13.06
C GLN A 169 6.03 26.47 -11.96
N ASN A 170 5.63 26.63 -10.71
CA ASN A 170 6.57 26.54 -9.60
C ASN A 170 7.00 25.09 -9.44
N ARG A 171 8.31 24.85 -9.49
CA ARG A 171 8.93 23.54 -9.37
C ARG A 171 9.26 23.25 -7.89
N ASN A 172 8.92 22.06 -7.43
CA ASN A 172 9.33 21.53 -6.13
C ASN A 172 9.94 20.16 -6.32
N ASP A 173 11.21 20.01 -5.97
CA ASP A 173 12.00 18.78 -6.13
C ASP A 173 12.06 18.00 -4.82
N LEU A 174 11.89 16.69 -4.93
CA LEU A 174 12.21 15.73 -3.90
C LEU A 174 13.51 15.03 -4.32
N LYS A 175 14.56 15.13 -3.48
CA LYS A 175 15.90 14.70 -3.83
C LYS A 175 16.42 13.66 -2.85
N CYS A 176 17.08 12.64 -3.36
CA CYS A 176 17.83 11.64 -2.60
C CYS A 176 19.25 12.15 -2.29
N ASP A 177 19.84 11.65 -1.22
CA ASP A 177 21.20 11.96 -0.80
C ASP A 177 22.23 11.03 -1.47
N GLU A 178 23.51 11.15 -1.09
CA GLU A 178 24.62 10.37 -1.65
C GLU A 178 24.72 8.93 -1.12
N LYS A 179 23.93 8.59 -0.07
CA LYS A 179 24.02 7.30 0.63
C LYS A 179 22.95 6.35 0.15
N TYR A 180 23.29 5.50 -0.77
CA TYR A 180 22.36 4.49 -1.27
C TYR A 180 23.03 3.12 -1.37
N LEU A 181 22.20 2.09 -1.47
CA LEU A 181 22.66 0.73 -1.65
C LEU A 181 22.91 0.45 -3.14
N ASP A 182 24.17 0.44 -3.54
CA ASP A 182 24.59 0.14 -4.92
C ASP A 182 24.68 -1.38 -5.13
N ILE A 183 23.57 -1.99 -5.55
CA ILE A 183 23.48 -3.42 -5.91
C ILE A 183 22.61 -3.59 -7.16
N PRO A 184 22.75 -4.71 -7.91
CA PRO A 184 21.83 -5.03 -8.99
C PRO A 184 20.37 -4.96 -8.52
N LEU A 185 19.56 -4.14 -9.18
CA LEU A 185 18.16 -3.88 -8.85
C LEU A 185 17.25 -4.21 -10.03
N VAL A 186 16.22 -4.99 -9.78
CA VAL A 186 15.09 -5.19 -10.69
C VAL A 186 13.82 -4.71 -10.01
N VAL A 187 12.98 -3.97 -10.73
CA VAL A 187 11.69 -3.51 -10.23
C VAL A 187 10.58 -4.11 -11.09
N LEU A 188 9.69 -4.88 -10.46
CA LEU A 188 8.53 -5.45 -11.14
C LEU A 188 7.37 -4.48 -11.07
N VAL A 189 6.74 -4.22 -12.20
CA VAL A 189 5.61 -3.30 -12.33
C VAL A 189 4.52 -3.88 -13.23
N ASN A 190 3.27 -3.44 -13.03
CA ASN A 190 2.15 -3.73 -13.92
C ASN A 190 1.20 -2.53 -14.05
N GLU A 191 0.11 -2.71 -14.78
CA GLU A 191 -0.92 -1.69 -15.04
C GLU A 191 -1.63 -1.19 -13.77
N ASN A 192 -1.51 -1.91 -12.66
CA ASN A 192 -2.05 -1.52 -11.36
C ASN A 192 -1.01 -0.79 -10.48
N SER A 193 0.27 -0.75 -10.90
CA SER A 193 1.30 0.06 -10.25
C SER A 193 1.01 1.54 -10.49
N ALA A 194 0.70 2.31 -9.44
CA ALA A 194 0.19 3.67 -9.60
C ALA A 194 0.81 4.68 -8.64
N SER A 195 0.77 5.98 -9.02
CA SER A 195 1.11 7.11 -8.14
C SER A 195 2.51 7.00 -7.53
N ALA A 196 2.64 6.77 -6.19
CA ALA A 196 3.94 6.64 -5.52
C ALA A 196 4.80 5.51 -6.10
N ALA A 197 4.19 4.40 -6.55
CA ALA A 197 4.92 3.33 -7.23
C ALA A 197 5.53 3.81 -8.55
N GLU A 198 4.84 4.70 -9.28
CA GLU A 198 5.33 5.28 -10.52
C GLU A 198 6.44 6.32 -10.29
N ILE A 199 6.37 7.03 -9.15
CA ILE A 199 7.44 7.95 -8.74
C ILE A 199 8.75 7.18 -8.59
N PHE A 200 8.73 6.07 -7.85
CA PHE A 200 9.91 5.24 -7.64
C PHE A 200 10.39 4.60 -8.95
N SER A 201 9.50 3.98 -9.70
CA SER A 201 9.82 3.31 -10.96
C SER A 201 10.42 4.28 -11.99
N GLY A 202 9.83 5.47 -12.10
CA GLY A 202 10.35 6.52 -12.99
C GLY A 202 11.74 7.01 -12.59
N ALA A 203 12.00 7.12 -11.28
CA ALA A 203 13.32 7.50 -10.77
C ALA A 203 14.37 6.42 -11.03
N VAL A 204 14.05 5.14 -10.76
CA VAL A 204 14.95 3.99 -11.06
C VAL A 204 15.35 3.99 -12.53
N LYS A 205 14.38 4.15 -13.43
CA LYS A 205 14.59 4.18 -14.87
C LYS A 205 15.46 5.37 -15.31
N ASP A 206 15.14 6.57 -14.85
CA ASP A 206 15.81 7.80 -15.26
C ASP A 206 17.25 7.91 -14.73
N HIS A 207 17.51 7.37 -13.54
CA HIS A 207 18.86 7.26 -12.99
C HIS A 207 19.66 6.07 -13.57
N GLY A 208 19.00 5.11 -14.21
CA GLY A 208 19.64 3.93 -14.78
C GLY A 208 20.24 2.97 -13.75
N VAL A 209 19.71 2.96 -12.53
CA VAL A 209 20.22 2.15 -11.40
C VAL A 209 19.57 0.79 -11.28
N GLY A 210 18.55 0.51 -12.07
CA GLY A 210 17.84 -0.76 -12.08
C GLY A 210 17.12 -1.01 -13.40
N THR A 211 16.59 -2.20 -13.56
CA THR A 211 15.80 -2.61 -14.73
C THR A 211 14.33 -2.77 -14.34
N LEU A 212 13.44 -2.07 -15.02
CA LEU A 212 12.00 -2.25 -14.88
C LEU A 212 11.54 -3.41 -15.74
N VAL A 213 10.79 -4.34 -15.14
CA VAL A 213 10.25 -5.53 -15.84
C VAL A 213 8.74 -5.62 -15.57
N GLY A 214 7.95 -5.90 -16.61
CA GLY A 214 6.51 -6.08 -16.49
C GLY A 214 5.72 -5.39 -17.60
N THR A 215 4.62 -4.70 -17.26
CA THR A 215 3.79 -3.93 -18.20
C THR A 215 3.79 -2.45 -17.85
N THR A 216 3.31 -1.60 -18.76
CA THR A 216 3.21 -0.14 -18.54
C THR A 216 2.32 0.15 -17.34
N THR A 217 2.79 1.02 -16.44
CA THR A 217 2.10 1.38 -15.21
C THR A 217 0.84 2.22 -15.45
N PHE A 218 0.05 2.45 -14.42
CA PHE A 218 -1.29 3.04 -14.48
C PHE A 218 -1.34 4.46 -15.10
N GLY A 219 -0.36 5.31 -14.82
CA GLY A 219 -0.35 6.70 -15.32
C GLY A 219 -1.06 7.70 -14.40
N LYS A 220 -0.91 7.61 -13.08
CA LYS A 220 -1.45 8.58 -12.11
C LYS A 220 -0.36 9.56 -11.66
N GLY A 221 -0.20 10.64 -12.41
CA GLY A 221 0.82 11.67 -12.21
C GLY A 221 0.31 12.99 -11.65
N ILE A 222 -0.69 13.00 -10.75
CA ILE A 222 -1.29 14.21 -10.17
C ILE A 222 -1.20 14.22 -8.64
N VAL A 223 -0.97 15.41 -8.08
CA VAL A 223 -1.08 15.71 -6.65
C VAL A 223 -2.47 16.25 -6.37
N GLN A 224 -3.19 15.63 -5.44
CA GLN A 224 -4.49 16.10 -4.98
C GLN A 224 -4.42 16.51 -3.51
N GLN A 225 -5.02 17.63 -3.18
CA GLN A 225 -5.18 18.12 -1.81
C GLN A 225 -6.65 18.28 -1.46
N THR A 226 -6.98 17.97 -0.22
CA THR A 226 -8.32 18.12 0.32
C THR A 226 -8.37 19.40 1.15
N PHE A 227 -9.33 20.29 0.83
CA PHE A 227 -9.57 21.56 1.52
C PHE A 227 -10.90 21.48 2.24
N SER A 228 -10.88 21.67 3.57
CA SER A 228 -12.10 21.76 4.36
C SER A 228 -12.80 23.11 4.11
N LEU A 229 -14.13 23.09 3.96
CA LEU A 229 -14.95 24.29 3.69
C LEU A 229 -15.60 24.89 4.94
N GLY A 230 -15.31 24.38 6.14
CA GLY A 230 -15.75 24.95 7.40
C GLY A 230 -17.22 24.62 7.80
N ASP A 231 -18.01 24.06 6.89
CA ASP A 231 -19.37 23.55 7.13
C ASP A 231 -19.42 22.03 7.33
N GLY A 232 -18.22 21.39 7.45
CA GLY A 232 -18.05 19.94 7.54
C GLY A 232 -17.88 19.25 6.18
N SER A 233 -18.06 19.99 5.07
CA SER A 233 -17.75 19.50 3.73
C SER A 233 -16.29 19.75 3.36
N ALA A 234 -15.80 19.07 2.30
CA ALA A 234 -14.46 19.25 1.79
C ALA A 234 -14.41 19.17 0.26
N VAL A 235 -13.46 19.86 -0.34
CA VAL A 235 -13.17 19.82 -1.77
C VAL A 235 -11.81 19.20 -2.00
N LYS A 236 -11.72 18.20 -2.88
CA LYS A 236 -10.48 17.59 -3.33
C LYS A 236 -10.08 18.14 -4.68
N LEU A 237 -8.96 18.86 -4.73
CA LEU A 237 -8.48 19.54 -5.94
C LEU A 237 -7.12 19.01 -6.36
N THR A 238 -6.89 18.93 -7.69
CA THR A 238 -5.55 18.72 -8.25
C THR A 238 -4.77 20.02 -8.18
N THR A 239 -3.63 20.00 -7.47
CA THR A 239 -2.79 21.17 -7.23
C THR A 239 -1.51 21.18 -8.05
N SER A 240 -0.97 20.00 -8.39
CA SER A 240 0.28 19.86 -9.13
C SER A 240 0.31 18.58 -9.95
N ARG A 241 1.29 18.47 -10.83
CA ARG A 241 1.59 17.25 -11.59
C ARG A 241 2.97 16.75 -11.25
N TYR A 242 3.12 15.41 -11.23
CA TYR A 242 4.40 14.74 -11.06
C TYR A 242 5.15 14.60 -12.38
N TYR A 243 6.46 14.77 -12.30
CA TYR A 243 7.39 14.54 -13.39
C TYR A 243 8.57 13.70 -12.90
N THR A 244 9.02 12.76 -13.71
CA THR A 244 10.24 12.00 -13.45
C THR A 244 11.47 12.91 -13.47
N PRO A 245 12.64 12.48 -12.99
CA PRO A 245 13.87 13.27 -13.05
C PRO A 245 14.15 13.88 -14.43
N ASN A 246 13.94 13.11 -15.51
CA ASN A 246 14.14 13.54 -16.90
C ASN A 246 12.97 14.35 -17.49
N GLY A 247 11.97 14.67 -16.69
CA GLY A 247 10.87 15.56 -17.12
C GLY A 247 9.69 14.88 -17.79
N VAL A 248 9.57 13.57 -17.68
CA VAL A 248 8.42 12.84 -18.22
C VAL A 248 7.21 13.06 -17.31
N ASN A 249 6.10 13.54 -17.88
CA ASN A 249 4.84 13.64 -17.15
C ASN A 249 4.18 12.26 -17.07
N ILE A 250 4.01 11.73 -15.87
CA ILE A 250 3.44 10.40 -15.62
C ILE A 250 1.94 10.34 -15.97
N GLN A 251 1.22 11.47 -15.88
CA GLN A 251 -0.24 11.49 -16.00
C GLN A 251 -0.72 11.02 -17.39
N GLY A 252 -1.46 9.92 -17.38
CA GLY A 252 -2.10 9.33 -18.56
C GLY A 252 -1.17 8.53 -19.47
N THR A 253 0.14 8.49 -19.15
CA THR A 253 1.14 7.73 -19.93
C THR A 253 1.72 6.56 -19.18
N GLY A 254 1.84 6.67 -17.84
CA GLY A 254 2.53 5.68 -17.02
C GLY A 254 4.05 5.64 -17.26
N ILE A 255 4.68 4.64 -16.68
CA ILE A 255 6.10 4.31 -16.88
C ILE A 255 6.17 3.01 -17.67
N THR A 256 6.73 3.06 -18.87
CA THR A 256 6.96 1.87 -19.71
C THR A 256 8.16 1.10 -19.14
N PRO A 257 8.06 -0.22 -18.91
CA PRO A 257 9.18 -1.02 -18.43
C PRO A 257 10.32 -1.09 -19.48
N ASP A 258 11.51 -1.48 -19.03
CA ASP A 258 12.66 -1.72 -19.91
C ASP A 258 12.57 -3.09 -20.59
N VAL A 259 11.98 -4.04 -19.88
CA VAL A 259 11.69 -5.40 -20.38
C VAL A 259 10.20 -5.65 -20.22
N GLU A 260 9.50 -5.74 -21.34
CA GLU A 260 8.08 -6.05 -21.37
C GLU A 260 7.86 -7.54 -21.10
N SER A 261 7.04 -7.84 -20.10
CA SER A 261 6.71 -9.23 -19.71
C SER A 261 5.35 -9.22 -19.03
N ASP A 262 4.40 -9.93 -19.63
CA ASP A 262 3.11 -10.20 -19.00
C ASP A 262 3.21 -11.33 -17.98
N TRP A 263 2.28 -11.31 -17.02
CA TRP A 263 2.09 -12.44 -16.11
C TRP A 263 1.61 -13.65 -16.92
N PRO A 264 2.25 -14.83 -16.81
CA PRO A 264 1.78 -16.00 -17.55
C PRO A 264 0.37 -16.41 -17.08
N GLU A 265 -0.49 -16.79 -18.03
CA GLU A 265 -1.88 -17.21 -17.74
C GLU A 265 -1.99 -18.34 -16.70
N ASN A 266 -0.91 -19.11 -16.51
CA ASN A 266 -0.82 -20.27 -15.58
C ASN A 266 0.08 -19.96 -14.36
N ALA A 267 0.19 -18.70 -13.94
CA ALA A 267 1.09 -18.30 -12.84
C ALA A 267 0.75 -18.97 -11.49
N GLU A 268 -0.51 -19.38 -11.29
CA GLU A 268 -0.92 -20.12 -10.10
C GLU A 268 -0.25 -21.50 -9.94
N GLU A 269 0.32 -22.05 -11.01
CA GLU A 269 1.06 -23.34 -10.98
C GLU A 269 2.48 -23.20 -10.42
N PHE A 270 2.97 -21.97 -10.21
CA PHE A 270 4.35 -21.69 -9.78
C PHE A 270 4.46 -21.08 -8.38
N THR A 271 3.37 -20.97 -7.61
CA THR A 271 3.35 -20.43 -6.23
C THR A 271 3.29 -21.52 -5.17
#